data_67e476e6084dc99bc8816001c1388766
#
_entry.id   67e476e6084dc99bc8816001c1388766
#
_cell.length_a   1.000
_cell.length_b   1.000
_cell.length_c   1.000
_cell.angle_alpha   90.00
_cell.angle_beta   90.00
_cell.angle_gamma   90.00
#
_symmetry.space_group_name_H-M   'P 1'
#
loop_
_entity.id
_entity.type
_entity.pdbx_description
1 polymer ?
#
loop_
_entity_poly.entity_id
_entity_poly.type
_entity_poly.pdbx_seq_one_letter_code
_entity_poly.pdbx_strand_id
1 'polypeptide(L)'
;MIFIERKISFVFLIAVLGFGCQKKQTAAEKTADSLAHCIADGIPSRAAAIQNVANVTQGKDDTKEMVWIEGGKFLMGADEFPDSRPMHEITLDGFYMDEHEVTNAEYARFVAATKYKTVAERPLNPADYPGVPADKLVPGSAVFTPTATQVSLDNPLQWWSYVPAASWLQPEGKGSSIKGRENYPVIHISYEDAAAYAKWAGKRLPTEAEWEYAAQGGKGNHTYYWGDQLKPGNKWVANIYQGSFPDKNTREDGFASAAPVKSFPANPYGLYDMDGNVWEWCQDLYRPDYYQKSPAKNPQGPGDSYDPDEPNAVKHVQRGGSFLCSDDYCIRYKAGSRGKGEVTSGSNNLGFRCVKERK
;
A
#
# COMPACT_ATOMS: atom_id res chain seq x y z
N MET A 1 15.84 -27.71 -1.24
CA MET A 1 14.67 -27.23 -0.51
C MET A 1 13.98 -26.29 -1.49
N ILE A 2 12.84 -26.73 -2.04
CA ILE A 2 12.16 -26.02 -3.15
C ILE A 2 11.30 -24.94 -2.47
N PHE A 3 11.68 -23.67 -2.61
CA PHE A 3 10.83 -22.55 -2.22
C PHE A 3 9.69 -22.44 -3.25
N ILE A 4 8.49 -22.81 -2.83
CA ILE A 4 7.29 -22.54 -3.61
C ILE A 4 6.95 -21.08 -3.34
N GLU A 5 7.26 -20.22 -4.31
CA GLU A 5 6.73 -18.84 -4.33
C GLU A 5 5.22 -18.92 -4.45
N ARG A 6 4.54 -18.54 -3.38
CA ARG A 6 3.08 -18.48 -3.37
C ARG A 6 2.61 -17.12 -3.80
N LYS A 7 1.87 -17.14 -4.88
CA LYS A 7 1.26 -15.99 -5.54
C LYS A 7 0.14 -15.42 -4.68
N ILE A 8 0.26 -14.16 -4.28
CA ILE A 8 -0.81 -13.41 -3.62
C ILE A 8 -1.24 -12.30 -4.54
N SER A 9 -2.25 -12.60 -5.33
CA SER A 9 -2.96 -11.61 -6.15
C SER A 9 -4.19 -11.14 -5.40
N PHE A 10 -4.25 -9.85 -5.06
CA PHE A 10 -5.44 -9.25 -4.49
C PHE A 10 -6.41 -8.84 -5.59
N VAL A 11 -7.17 -9.80 -6.10
CA VAL A 11 -8.41 -9.50 -6.81
C VAL A 11 -9.56 -9.91 -5.91
N PHE A 12 -10.37 -8.96 -5.47
CA PHE A 12 -11.67 -9.26 -4.90
C PHE A 12 -12.59 -9.75 -6.03
N LEU A 13 -12.34 -10.95 -6.53
CA LEU A 13 -13.28 -11.66 -7.36
C LEU A 13 -14.22 -12.45 -6.44
N ILE A 14 -15.40 -11.92 -6.19
CA ILE A 14 -16.49 -12.72 -5.61
C ILE A 14 -16.95 -13.67 -6.73
N ALA A 15 -16.30 -14.83 -6.83
CA ALA A 15 -16.78 -15.90 -7.69
C ALA A 15 -18.03 -16.53 -7.04
N VAL A 16 -19.21 -16.08 -7.44
CA VAL A 16 -20.45 -16.78 -7.20
C VAL A 16 -20.55 -17.90 -8.24
N LEU A 17 -20.33 -19.13 -7.82
CA LEU A 17 -20.69 -20.31 -8.62
C LEU A 17 -22.20 -20.31 -8.85
N GLY A 18 -22.60 -19.81 -10.02
CA GLY A 18 -23.99 -19.81 -10.46
C GLY A 18 -24.40 -21.19 -10.96
N PHE A 19 -25.20 -21.95 -10.19
CA PHE A 19 -26.08 -22.95 -10.75
C PHE A 19 -27.27 -22.23 -11.36
N GLY A 20 -27.43 -22.36 -12.67
CA GLY A 20 -28.49 -21.73 -13.42
C GLY A 20 -29.87 -22.24 -13.03
N CYS A 21 -30.72 -21.35 -12.56
CA CYS A 21 -32.16 -21.41 -12.68
C CYS A 21 -32.61 -20.04 -13.21
N GLN A 22 -32.97 -19.98 -14.49
CA GLN A 22 -33.66 -18.81 -15.05
C GLN A 22 -35.03 -18.67 -14.38
N LYS A 23 -35.10 -17.92 -13.27
CA LYS A 23 -36.34 -17.36 -12.76
C LYS A 23 -36.68 -16.13 -13.60
N LYS A 24 -37.94 -16.08 -14.12
CA LYS A 24 -38.47 -14.85 -14.73
C LYS A 24 -38.40 -13.73 -13.67
N GLN A 25 -37.65 -12.68 -13.98
CA GLN A 25 -37.56 -11.49 -13.13
C GLN A 25 -38.93 -10.85 -12.94
N THR A 26 -39.27 -10.50 -11.71
CA THR A 26 -40.49 -9.78 -11.37
C THR A 26 -40.42 -8.31 -11.81
N ALA A 27 -41.57 -7.64 -11.92
CA ALA A 27 -41.58 -6.21 -12.25
C ALA A 27 -40.80 -5.35 -11.26
N ALA A 28 -40.76 -5.73 -9.98
CA ALA A 28 -39.99 -5.05 -8.93
C ALA A 28 -38.47 -5.23 -9.13
N GLU A 29 -38.00 -6.39 -9.56
CA GLU A 29 -36.58 -6.65 -9.87
C GLU A 29 -36.13 -5.86 -11.10
N LYS A 30 -37.00 -5.72 -12.12
CA LYS A 30 -36.71 -4.87 -13.30
C LYS A 30 -36.64 -3.38 -12.94
N THR A 31 -37.45 -2.93 -11.99
CA THR A 31 -37.43 -1.54 -11.52
C THR A 31 -36.18 -1.24 -10.68
N ALA A 32 -35.73 -2.21 -9.86
CA ALA A 32 -34.49 -2.10 -9.10
C ALA A 32 -33.25 -2.11 -10.01
N ASP A 33 -33.23 -2.96 -11.03
CA ASP A 33 -32.16 -2.97 -12.05
C ASP A 33 -32.15 -1.66 -12.87
N SER A 34 -33.32 -1.14 -13.22
CA SER A 34 -33.43 0.16 -13.93
C SER A 34 -33.00 1.34 -13.05
N LEU A 35 -33.35 1.35 -11.75
CA LEU A 35 -32.88 2.37 -10.82
C LEU A 35 -31.36 2.27 -10.56
N ALA A 36 -30.82 1.08 -10.44
CA ALA A 36 -29.38 0.86 -10.31
C ALA A 36 -28.63 1.35 -11.56
N HIS A 37 -29.18 1.16 -12.75
CA HIS A 37 -28.60 1.66 -14.00
C HIS A 37 -28.61 3.19 -14.07
N CYS A 38 -29.73 3.82 -13.69
CA CYS A 38 -29.84 5.30 -13.67
C CYS A 38 -28.92 5.94 -12.60
N ILE A 39 -28.62 5.24 -11.50
CA ILE A 39 -27.67 5.73 -10.48
C ILE A 39 -26.23 5.52 -10.94
N ALA A 40 -25.96 4.45 -11.69
CA ALA A 40 -24.62 4.10 -12.18
C ALA A 40 -24.08 5.13 -13.22
N ASP A 41 -24.94 5.72 -14.02
CA ASP A 41 -24.56 6.67 -15.07
C ASP A 41 -23.91 7.97 -14.54
N GLY A 42 -24.04 8.25 -13.24
CA GLY A 42 -23.40 9.40 -12.58
C GLY A 42 -22.18 9.05 -11.70
N ILE A 43 -21.87 7.78 -11.50
CA ILE A 43 -20.74 7.33 -10.67
C ILE A 43 -19.56 6.97 -11.58
N PRO A 44 -18.43 7.69 -11.53
CA PRO A 44 -17.28 7.35 -12.35
C PRO A 44 -16.71 5.98 -11.96
N SER A 45 -16.16 5.25 -12.92
CA SER A 45 -15.33 4.08 -12.66
C SER A 45 -14.17 4.44 -11.72
N ARG A 46 -13.80 3.52 -10.83
CA ARG A 46 -12.61 3.71 -9.99
C ARG A 46 -11.36 3.94 -10.84
N ALA A 47 -11.22 3.22 -11.95
CA ALA A 47 -10.11 3.41 -12.89
C ALA A 47 -10.13 4.79 -13.58
N ALA A 48 -11.32 5.37 -13.85
CA ALA A 48 -11.44 6.70 -14.40
C ALA A 48 -11.18 7.82 -13.37
N ALA A 49 -11.32 7.51 -12.08
CA ALA A 49 -11.14 8.47 -10.98
C ALA A 49 -9.69 8.89 -10.76
N ILE A 50 -8.70 8.13 -11.26
CA ILE A 50 -7.26 8.51 -11.23
C ILE A 50 -7.02 9.91 -11.85
N GLN A 51 -7.89 10.37 -12.72
CA GLN A 51 -7.83 11.72 -13.31
C GLN A 51 -8.18 12.84 -12.31
N ASN A 52 -8.80 12.54 -11.17
CA ASN A 52 -9.22 13.55 -10.20
C ASN A 52 -8.07 14.15 -9.38
N VAL A 53 -6.90 13.53 -9.34
CA VAL A 53 -5.67 14.11 -8.77
C VAL A 53 -5.32 15.45 -9.45
N ALA A 54 -5.70 15.62 -10.72
CA ALA A 54 -5.47 16.87 -11.47
C ALA A 54 -6.17 18.09 -10.83
N ASN A 55 -7.28 17.89 -10.12
CA ASN A 55 -8.11 18.96 -9.57
C ASN A 55 -7.71 19.41 -8.15
N VAL A 56 -6.73 18.75 -7.53
CA VAL A 56 -6.25 19.12 -6.19
C VAL A 56 -5.34 20.36 -6.32
N THR A 57 -5.70 21.45 -5.65
CA THR A 57 -4.88 22.66 -5.59
C THR A 57 -3.67 22.44 -4.73
N GLN A 58 -2.49 22.81 -5.23
CA GLN A 58 -1.23 22.72 -4.47
C GLN A 58 -1.26 23.61 -3.23
N GLY A 59 -0.90 23.08 -2.08
CA GLY A 59 -0.74 23.79 -0.83
C GLY A 59 0.62 24.52 -0.73
N LYS A 60 0.93 25.00 0.47
CA LYS A 60 2.21 25.67 0.73
C LYS A 60 3.37 24.67 0.63
N ASP A 61 4.45 25.16 0.06
CA ASP A 61 5.72 24.48 -0.07
C ASP A 61 6.41 24.41 1.32
N ASP A 62 6.33 23.27 2.01
CA ASP A 62 6.90 23.05 3.33
C ASP A 62 7.80 21.80 3.33
N THR A 63 9.01 21.92 3.85
CA THR A 63 9.96 20.83 4.06
C THR A 63 10.12 20.47 5.54
N LYS A 64 9.24 20.99 6.39
CA LYS A 64 9.20 20.61 7.80
C LYS A 64 8.94 19.10 7.91
N GLU A 65 9.64 18.44 8.81
CA GLU A 65 9.58 16.98 8.98
C GLU A 65 10.02 16.18 7.74
N MET A 66 10.89 16.79 6.91
CA MET A 66 11.60 16.11 5.83
C MET A 66 13.10 16.12 6.06
N VAL A 67 13.76 15.05 5.62
CA VAL A 67 15.22 14.92 5.63
C VAL A 67 15.76 15.15 4.23
N TRP A 68 16.84 15.90 4.11
CA TRP A 68 17.61 15.98 2.87
C TRP A 68 18.45 14.71 2.71
N ILE A 69 18.24 13.99 1.61
CA ILE A 69 19.04 12.83 1.22
C ILE A 69 19.99 13.28 0.13
N GLU A 70 21.29 13.28 0.42
CA GLU A 70 22.30 13.61 -0.58
C GLU A 70 22.29 12.56 -1.69
N GLY A 71 22.36 13.01 -2.95
CA GLY A 71 22.42 12.12 -4.09
C GLY A 71 23.67 11.25 -4.09
N GLY A 72 23.60 10.11 -4.76
CA GLY A 72 24.73 9.17 -4.79
C GLY A 72 24.46 7.94 -5.61
N LYS A 73 25.38 6.99 -5.51
CA LYS A 73 25.29 5.68 -6.16
C LYS A 73 24.98 4.61 -5.12
N PHE A 74 24.16 3.64 -5.52
CA PHE A 74 23.88 2.46 -4.72
C PHE A 74 23.58 1.25 -5.60
N LEU A 75 23.62 0.08 -5.01
CA LEU A 75 23.23 -1.17 -5.64
C LEU A 75 21.76 -1.45 -5.29
N MET A 76 20.86 -1.37 -6.28
CA MET A 76 19.43 -1.58 -6.13
C MET A 76 19.05 -3.04 -6.37
N GLY A 77 18.11 -3.56 -5.58
CA GLY A 77 17.56 -4.90 -5.73
C GLY A 77 18.11 -5.92 -4.77
N ALA A 78 17.68 -7.17 -4.93
CA ALA A 78 18.13 -8.31 -4.14
C ALA A 78 18.00 -9.62 -4.93
N ASP A 79 19.00 -10.50 -4.79
CA ASP A 79 19.01 -11.81 -5.47
C ASP A 79 18.00 -12.80 -4.86
N GLU A 80 17.51 -12.54 -3.67
CA GLU A 80 16.52 -13.39 -3.00
C GLU A 80 15.15 -13.35 -3.72
N PHE A 81 14.79 -12.22 -4.35
CA PHE A 81 13.48 -11.98 -4.95
C PHE A 81 13.56 -11.94 -6.47
N PRO A 82 12.87 -12.81 -7.21
CA PRO A 82 12.90 -12.84 -8.68
C PRO A 82 12.54 -11.53 -9.35
N ASP A 83 11.58 -10.80 -8.79
CA ASP A 83 11.10 -9.51 -9.31
C ASP A 83 12.00 -8.32 -8.92
N SER A 84 13.05 -8.57 -8.12
CA SER A 84 14.07 -7.59 -7.73
C SER A 84 15.43 -7.85 -8.40
N ARG A 85 15.45 -8.63 -9.47
CA ARG A 85 16.67 -9.00 -10.23
C ARG A 85 16.71 -8.34 -11.60
N PRO A 86 17.93 -8.14 -12.11
CA PRO A 86 19.23 -8.26 -11.44
C PRO A 86 19.47 -7.11 -10.45
N MET A 87 20.34 -7.34 -9.45
CA MET A 87 20.91 -6.23 -8.72
C MET A 87 21.71 -5.35 -9.69
N HIS A 88 21.54 -4.03 -9.62
CA HIS A 88 22.15 -3.11 -10.58
C HIS A 88 22.47 -1.75 -9.94
N GLU A 89 23.53 -1.10 -10.44
CA GLU A 89 23.95 0.22 -9.93
C GLU A 89 23.00 1.31 -10.43
N ILE A 90 22.49 2.10 -9.49
CA ILE A 90 21.68 3.30 -9.75
C ILE A 90 22.40 4.52 -9.19
N THR A 91 22.32 5.64 -9.91
CA THR A 91 22.73 6.96 -9.46
C THR A 91 21.51 7.85 -9.30
N LEU A 92 21.35 8.48 -8.14
CA LEU A 92 20.27 9.42 -7.86
C LEU A 92 20.82 10.82 -7.61
N ASP A 93 20.09 11.83 -8.04
CA ASP A 93 20.25 13.20 -7.57
C ASP A 93 19.67 13.32 -6.15
N GLY A 94 20.04 14.35 -5.38
CA GLY A 94 19.55 14.52 -4.00
C GLY A 94 18.08 14.98 -3.97
N PHE A 95 17.38 14.60 -2.90
CA PHE A 95 15.96 14.89 -2.70
C PHE A 95 15.63 15.01 -1.21
N TYR A 96 14.51 15.65 -0.89
CA TYR A 96 13.92 15.59 0.44
C TYR A 96 12.97 14.41 0.55
N MET A 97 12.93 13.71 1.69
CA MET A 97 11.98 12.66 2.01
C MET A 97 11.34 12.91 3.38
N ASP A 98 10.06 12.62 3.53
CA ASP A 98 9.38 12.65 4.82
C ASP A 98 10.09 11.71 5.80
N GLU A 99 10.31 12.16 7.04
CA GLU A 99 11.02 11.37 8.06
C GLU A 99 10.30 10.06 8.39
N HIS A 100 8.98 10.02 8.22
CA HIS A 100 8.08 8.90 8.53
C HIS A 100 6.92 8.84 7.53
N GLU A 101 6.10 7.80 7.63
CA GLU A 101 4.86 7.71 6.86
C GLU A 101 3.92 8.87 7.21
N VAL A 102 3.11 9.31 6.24
CA VAL A 102 2.08 10.33 6.48
C VAL A 102 1.13 9.86 7.56
N THR A 103 0.94 10.70 8.59
CA THR A 103 0.13 10.38 9.75
C THR A 103 -1.36 10.71 9.55
N ASN A 104 -2.21 10.14 10.40
CA ASN A 104 -3.63 10.47 10.43
C ASN A 104 -3.87 11.98 10.65
N ALA A 105 -3.08 12.63 11.52
CA ALA A 105 -3.19 14.08 11.75
C ALA A 105 -2.85 14.89 10.51
N GLU A 106 -1.83 14.50 9.74
CA GLU A 106 -1.43 15.16 8.51
C GLU A 106 -2.48 14.99 7.42
N TYR A 107 -2.95 13.75 7.25
CA TYR A 107 -4.00 13.44 6.28
C TYR A 107 -5.32 14.15 6.61
N ALA A 108 -5.67 14.26 7.91
CA ALA A 108 -6.84 15.02 8.34
C ALA A 108 -6.75 16.51 7.94
N ARG A 109 -5.55 17.12 7.98
CA ARG A 109 -5.35 18.50 7.48
C ARG A 109 -5.66 18.63 5.99
N PHE A 110 -5.20 17.66 5.19
CA PHE A 110 -5.51 17.58 3.76
C PHE A 110 -7.02 17.49 3.51
N VAL A 111 -7.68 16.54 4.16
CA VAL A 111 -9.14 16.35 4.00
C VAL A 111 -9.92 17.57 4.49
N ALA A 112 -9.52 18.18 5.59
CA ALA A 112 -10.16 19.41 6.10
C ALA A 112 -10.07 20.56 5.08
N ALA A 113 -8.91 20.72 4.43
CA ALA A 113 -8.66 21.78 3.45
C ALA A 113 -9.35 21.55 2.11
N THR A 114 -9.46 20.31 1.65
CA THR A 114 -9.89 19.97 0.28
C THR A 114 -11.27 19.33 0.20
N LYS A 115 -11.79 18.81 1.32
CA LYS A 115 -12.99 17.96 1.39
C LYS A 115 -12.85 16.69 0.54
N TYR A 116 -11.60 16.24 0.35
CA TYR A 116 -11.30 15.03 -0.41
C TYR A 116 -12.00 13.81 0.21
N LYS A 117 -12.53 12.95 -0.64
CA LYS A 117 -13.03 11.63 -0.25
C LYS A 117 -12.12 10.57 -0.83
N THR A 118 -11.62 9.69 0.00
CA THR A 118 -10.79 8.57 -0.43
C THR A 118 -11.58 7.57 -1.28
N VAL A 119 -10.87 6.76 -2.03
CA VAL A 119 -11.48 5.69 -2.83
C VAL A 119 -12.34 4.78 -1.94
N ALA A 120 -11.89 4.49 -0.71
CA ALA A 120 -12.63 3.68 0.25
C ALA A 120 -13.95 4.32 0.72
N GLU A 121 -14.12 5.63 0.58
CA GLU A 121 -15.31 6.39 0.99
C GLU A 121 -16.27 6.68 -0.17
N ARG A 122 -15.85 6.42 -1.42
CA ARG A 122 -16.64 6.72 -2.63
C ARG A 122 -17.60 5.59 -2.96
N PRO A 123 -18.79 5.92 -3.53
CA PRO A 123 -19.66 4.92 -4.11
C PRO A 123 -18.93 4.03 -5.13
N LEU A 124 -19.32 2.77 -5.18
CA LEU A 124 -18.79 1.80 -6.14
C LEU A 124 -19.63 1.85 -7.42
N ASN A 125 -18.95 1.94 -8.58
CA ASN A 125 -19.65 1.86 -9.86
C ASN A 125 -20.00 0.39 -10.17
N PRO A 126 -21.27 0.03 -10.36
CA PRO A 126 -21.67 -1.34 -10.67
C PRO A 126 -21.00 -1.91 -11.94
N ALA A 127 -20.61 -1.07 -12.88
CA ALA A 127 -19.92 -1.51 -14.09
C ALA A 127 -18.52 -2.09 -13.81
N ASP A 128 -17.87 -1.67 -12.71
CA ASP A 128 -16.57 -2.21 -12.29
C ASP A 128 -16.69 -3.57 -11.58
N TYR A 129 -17.94 -4.00 -11.23
CA TYR A 129 -18.22 -5.20 -10.45
C TYR A 129 -19.36 -6.03 -11.08
N PRO A 130 -19.16 -6.57 -12.28
CA PRO A 130 -20.21 -7.32 -12.97
C PRO A 130 -20.65 -8.54 -12.15
N GLY A 131 -21.97 -8.70 -11.98
CA GLY A 131 -22.57 -9.80 -11.22
C GLY A 131 -22.69 -9.57 -9.72
N VAL A 132 -22.19 -8.46 -9.17
CA VAL A 132 -22.41 -8.09 -7.77
C VAL A 132 -23.71 -7.31 -7.65
N PRO A 133 -24.67 -7.73 -6.78
CA PRO A 133 -25.90 -6.99 -6.54
C PRO A 133 -25.62 -5.56 -6.04
N ALA A 134 -26.38 -4.57 -6.52
CA ALA A 134 -26.14 -3.16 -6.20
C ALA A 134 -26.21 -2.84 -4.69
N ASP A 135 -27.03 -3.55 -3.93
CA ASP A 135 -27.13 -3.44 -2.48
C ASP A 135 -25.90 -3.96 -1.73
N LYS A 136 -25.01 -4.70 -2.41
CA LYS A 136 -23.72 -5.17 -1.89
C LYS A 136 -22.55 -4.25 -2.25
N LEU A 137 -22.76 -3.30 -3.15
CA LEU A 137 -21.76 -2.34 -3.55
C LEU A 137 -21.67 -1.18 -2.52
N VAL A 138 -21.18 -1.50 -1.34
CA VAL A 138 -21.01 -0.56 -0.23
C VAL A 138 -19.55 -0.10 -0.18
N PRO A 139 -19.27 1.21 -0.07
CA PRO A 139 -17.91 1.72 0.13
C PRO A 139 -17.22 1.04 1.32
N GLY A 140 -15.94 0.77 1.18
CA GLY A 140 -15.15 0.09 2.20
C GLY A 140 -13.75 -0.25 1.70
N SER A 141 -13.04 -1.06 2.46
CA SER A 141 -11.66 -1.42 2.20
C SER A 141 -11.30 -2.80 2.77
N ALA A 142 -10.14 -3.32 2.40
CA ALA A 142 -9.64 -4.59 2.91
C ALA A 142 -9.12 -4.44 4.36
N VAL A 143 -9.56 -5.34 5.22
CA VAL A 143 -9.13 -5.42 6.62
C VAL A 143 -8.60 -6.80 6.92
N PHE A 144 -7.39 -6.86 7.47
CA PHE A 144 -6.85 -8.07 8.06
C PHE A 144 -7.55 -8.38 9.38
N THR A 145 -7.97 -9.62 9.53
CA THR A 145 -8.56 -10.15 10.76
C THR A 145 -7.86 -11.47 11.08
N PRO A 146 -7.20 -11.59 12.24
CA PRO A 146 -6.56 -12.86 12.63
C PRO A 146 -7.58 -14.00 12.63
N THR A 147 -7.14 -15.19 12.21
CA THR A 147 -7.96 -16.39 12.31
C THR A 147 -7.98 -16.93 13.74
N ALA A 148 -9.01 -17.67 14.11
CA ALA A 148 -9.12 -18.24 15.45
C ALA A 148 -8.10 -19.39 15.70
N THR A 149 -7.65 -20.04 14.63
CA THR A 149 -6.69 -21.14 14.63
C THR A 149 -5.80 -21.03 13.40
N GLN A 150 -4.69 -21.75 13.41
CA GLN A 150 -3.83 -21.84 12.23
C GLN A 150 -4.59 -22.39 11.02
N VAL A 151 -4.35 -21.79 9.88
CA VAL A 151 -4.99 -22.13 8.58
C VAL A 151 -3.92 -22.29 7.50
N SER A 152 -4.30 -22.93 6.37
CA SER A 152 -3.42 -22.95 5.20
C SER A 152 -3.22 -21.55 4.65
N LEU A 153 -1.98 -21.19 4.34
CA LEU A 153 -1.63 -19.90 3.76
C LEU A 153 -1.93 -19.78 2.25
N ASP A 154 -2.57 -20.79 1.66
CA ASP A 154 -2.92 -20.79 0.23
C ASP A 154 -4.11 -19.89 -0.13
N ASN A 155 -4.96 -19.57 0.84
CA ASN A 155 -6.16 -18.78 0.62
C ASN A 155 -6.20 -17.55 1.53
N PRO A 156 -5.76 -16.39 1.06
CA PRO A 156 -5.72 -15.15 1.84
C PRO A 156 -7.10 -14.63 2.26
N LEU A 157 -8.17 -15.07 1.64
CA LEU A 157 -9.54 -14.69 2.04
C LEU A 157 -9.94 -15.24 3.42
N GLN A 158 -9.14 -16.11 4.03
CA GLN A 158 -9.37 -16.56 5.40
C GLN A 158 -9.03 -15.49 6.45
N TRP A 159 -8.14 -14.56 6.15
CA TRP A 159 -7.73 -13.47 7.06
C TRP A 159 -7.90 -12.07 6.46
N TRP A 160 -8.22 -11.97 5.17
CA TRP A 160 -8.59 -10.70 4.54
C TRP A 160 -10.08 -10.65 4.27
N SER A 161 -10.72 -9.58 4.68
CA SER A 161 -12.14 -9.33 4.43
C SER A 161 -12.34 -7.94 3.87
N TYR A 162 -13.24 -7.79 2.90
CA TYR A 162 -13.75 -6.49 2.54
C TYR A 162 -14.74 -6.04 3.60
N VAL A 163 -14.43 -4.95 4.30
CA VAL A 163 -15.24 -4.44 5.40
C VAL A 163 -15.95 -3.15 4.97
N PRO A 164 -17.28 -3.14 4.94
CA PRO A 164 -18.06 -1.93 4.67
C PRO A 164 -17.70 -0.79 5.62
N ALA A 165 -17.61 0.43 5.08
CA ALA A 165 -17.21 1.64 5.77
C ALA A 165 -15.77 1.66 6.34
N ALA A 166 -14.96 0.60 6.14
CA ALA A 166 -13.54 0.66 6.48
C ALA A 166 -12.85 1.73 5.61
N SER A 167 -12.18 2.66 6.26
CA SER A 167 -11.53 3.82 5.66
C SER A 167 -10.48 4.38 6.60
N TRP A 168 -9.75 5.40 6.17
CA TRP A 168 -8.77 6.06 7.03
C TRP A 168 -9.37 6.61 8.34
N LEU A 169 -10.66 7.03 8.33
CA LEU A 169 -11.38 7.52 9.53
C LEU A 169 -11.94 6.40 10.40
N GLN A 170 -12.26 5.26 9.82
CA GLN A 170 -12.87 4.10 10.46
C GLN A 170 -12.10 2.83 10.11
N PRO A 171 -10.89 2.63 10.65
CA PRO A 171 -9.97 1.59 10.18
C PRO A 171 -10.49 0.16 10.28
N GLU A 172 -11.33 -0.14 11.26
CA GLU A 172 -11.95 -1.44 11.46
C GLU A 172 -13.43 -1.48 10.97
N GLY A 173 -13.85 -0.47 10.17
CA GLY A 173 -15.22 -0.35 9.67
C GLY A 173 -16.12 0.46 10.61
N LYS A 174 -17.44 0.37 10.41
CA LYS A 174 -18.45 1.18 11.09
C LYS A 174 -18.32 1.14 12.60
N GLY A 175 -18.18 2.33 13.21
CA GLY A 175 -18.07 2.50 14.67
C GLY A 175 -16.64 2.52 15.18
N SER A 176 -15.65 2.21 14.39
CA SER A 176 -14.24 2.44 14.72
C SER A 176 -13.84 3.90 14.52
N SER A 177 -12.68 4.30 15.03
CA SER A 177 -12.23 5.69 14.99
C SER A 177 -10.72 5.80 15.11
N ILE A 178 -10.15 6.82 14.48
CA ILE A 178 -8.72 7.21 14.63
C ILE A 178 -8.47 8.09 15.88
N LYS A 179 -9.45 8.35 16.71
CA LYS A 179 -9.27 9.15 17.93
C LYS A 179 -8.22 8.52 18.84
N GLY A 180 -7.19 9.31 19.20
CA GLY A 180 -6.02 8.83 19.93
C GLY A 180 -4.99 8.11 19.08
N ARG A 181 -5.18 8.09 17.75
CA ARG A 181 -4.24 7.53 16.75
C ARG A 181 -3.73 8.61 15.79
N GLU A 182 -3.64 9.85 16.25
CA GLU A 182 -3.25 11.01 15.42
C GLU A 182 -1.84 10.84 14.82
N ASN A 183 -0.92 10.21 15.58
CA ASN A 183 0.46 9.96 15.20
C ASN A 183 0.69 8.55 14.58
N TYR A 184 -0.37 7.82 14.25
CA TYR A 184 -0.25 6.57 13.51
C TYR A 184 -0.23 6.86 12.01
N PRO A 185 0.40 6.00 11.19
CA PRO A 185 0.35 6.15 9.75
C PRO A 185 -1.11 6.11 9.28
N VAL A 186 -1.44 6.94 8.30
CA VAL A 186 -2.73 6.84 7.63
C VAL A 186 -2.77 5.58 6.78
N ILE A 187 -3.85 4.82 6.91
CA ILE A 187 -4.06 3.54 6.23
C ILE A 187 -5.35 3.53 5.41
N HIS A 188 -5.63 2.46 4.69
CA HIS A 188 -6.74 2.38 3.71
C HIS A 188 -6.62 3.39 2.57
N ILE A 189 -5.40 3.72 2.20
CA ILE A 189 -5.06 4.71 1.20
C ILE A 189 -4.76 3.99 -0.12
N SER A 190 -5.52 4.31 -1.16
CA SER A 190 -5.22 3.89 -2.53
C SER A 190 -4.06 4.72 -3.11
N TYR A 191 -3.51 4.29 -4.24
CA TYR A 191 -2.49 5.07 -4.96
C TYR A 191 -2.98 6.48 -5.32
N GLU A 192 -4.24 6.59 -5.78
CA GLU A 192 -4.87 7.88 -6.10
C GLU A 192 -4.92 8.80 -4.89
N ASP A 193 -5.31 8.26 -3.74
CA ASP A 193 -5.44 9.03 -2.49
C ASP A 193 -4.08 9.55 -2.03
N ALA A 194 -3.03 8.71 -2.10
CA ALA A 194 -1.66 9.09 -1.79
C ALA A 194 -1.12 10.17 -2.73
N ALA A 195 -1.34 10.02 -4.04
CA ALA A 195 -0.93 10.98 -5.05
C ALA A 195 -1.66 12.33 -4.90
N ALA A 196 -2.95 12.31 -4.52
CA ALA A 196 -3.74 13.52 -4.26
C ALA A 196 -3.20 14.29 -3.05
N TYR A 197 -2.89 13.58 -1.96
CA TYR A 197 -2.25 14.19 -0.79
C TYR A 197 -0.88 14.78 -1.16
N ALA A 198 -0.02 14.01 -1.82
CA ALA A 198 1.32 14.45 -2.19
C ALA A 198 1.28 15.74 -3.03
N LYS A 199 0.39 15.79 -4.03
CA LYS A 199 0.17 17.00 -4.83
C LYS A 199 -0.29 18.19 -4.00
N TRP A 200 -1.27 17.99 -3.09
CA TRP A 200 -1.74 19.05 -2.20
C TRP A 200 -0.61 19.58 -1.31
N ALA A 201 0.24 18.69 -0.79
CA ALA A 201 1.37 19.05 0.06
C ALA A 201 2.53 19.71 -0.72
N GLY A 202 2.44 19.84 -2.06
CA GLY A 202 3.55 20.34 -2.88
C GLY A 202 4.72 19.36 -2.98
N LYS A 203 4.42 18.07 -2.84
CA LYS A 203 5.33 16.93 -2.84
C LYS A 203 4.93 15.95 -3.96
N ARG A 204 5.61 14.82 -4.05
CA ARG A 204 5.26 13.67 -4.87
C ARG A 204 5.52 12.37 -4.10
N LEU A 205 5.03 11.26 -4.61
CA LEU A 205 5.45 9.95 -4.11
C LEU A 205 6.92 9.68 -4.53
N PRO A 206 7.69 8.92 -3.75
CA PRO A 206 9.04 8.53 -4.13
C PRO A 206 9.00 7.62 -5.37
N THR A 207 10.04 7.69 -6.20
CA THR A 207 10.34 6.58 -7.09
C THR A 207 10.78 5.39 -6.25
N GLU A 208 10.65 4.18 -6.80
CA GLU A 208 11.10 2.97 -6.12
C GLU A 208 12.60 3.03 -5.78
N ALA A 209 13.40 3.58 -6.69
CA ALA A 209 14.83 3.76 -6.47
C ALA A 209 15.16 4.77 -5.35
N GLU A 210 14.44 5.89 -5.28
CA GLU A 210 14.58 6.86 -4.19
C GLU A 210 14.23 6.24 -2.84
N TRP A 211 13.12 5.47 -2.81
CA TRP A 211 12.68 4.79 -1.60
C TRP A 211 13.73 3.81 -1.10
N GLU A 212 14.26 2.93 -1.98
CA GLU A 212 15.26 1.92 -1.62
C GLU A 212 16.60 2.57 -1.20
N TYR A 213 17.06 3.59 -1.93
CA TYR A 213 18.27 4.32 -1.58
C TYR A 213 18.18 4.96 -0.19
N ALA A 214 17.04 5.59 0.10
CA ALA A 214 16.78 6.20 1.39
C ALA A 214 16.69 5.15 2.51
N ALA A 215 16.07 4.00 2.26
CA ALA A 215 15.95 2.91 3.21
C ALA A 215 17.33 2.29 3.56
N GLN A 216 18.22 2.12 2.57
CA GLN A 216 19.58 1.62 2.82
C GLN A 216 20.39 2.52 3.75
N GLY A 217 20.04 3.81 3.89
CA GLY A 217 20.68 4.71 4.84
C GLY A 217 22.20 4.84 4.69
N GLY A 218 22.73 4.62 3.48
CA GLY A 218 24.17 4.62 3.19
C GLY A 218 24.94 3.41 3.71
N LYS A 219 24.28 2.40 4.28
CA LYS A 219 24.94 1.18 4.80
C LYS A 219 25.24 0.15 3.71
N GLY A 220 24.63 0.27 2.53
CA GLY A 220 24.72 -0.73 1.47
C GLY A 220 23.73 -1.89 1.66
N ASN A 221 23.99 -2.97 0.94
CA ASN A 221 23.07 -4.12 0.91
C ASN A 221 23.31 -5.06 2.08
N HIS A 222 22.31 -5.19 2.93
CA HIS A 222 22.22 -6.13 4.02
C HIS A 222 20.92 -6.94 3.90
N THR A 223 20.73 -7.95 4.74
CA THR A 223 19.49 -8.73 4.80
C THR A 223 18.28 -7.85 5.14
N TYR A 224 18.48 -6.90 6.05
CA TYR A 224 17.52 -5.87 6.45
C TYR A 224 18.17 -4.49 6.32
N TYR A 225 17.38 -3.43 6.19
CA TYR A 225 17.95 -2.09 6.10
C TYR A 225 18.70 -1.64 7.37
N TRP A 226 18.47 -2.28 8.51
CA TRP A 226 19.25 -2.05 9.74
C TRP A 226 20.52 -2.92 9.86
N GLY A 227 20.69 -3.97 9.07
CA GLY A 227 21.82 -4.91 9.07
C GLY A 227 21.41 -6.36 8.82
N ASP A 228 22.21 -7.33 9.28
CA ASP A 228 21.99 -8.76 8.97
C ASP A 228 21.33 -9.56 10.10
N GLN A 229 21.13 -8.95 11.26
CA GLN A 229 20.47 -9.59 12.40
C GLN A 229 19.02 -9.11 12.51
N LEU A 230 18.06 -10.02 12.54
CA LEU A 230 16.65 -9.70 12.73
C LEU A 230 16.40 -8.89 14.02
N LYS A 231 17.08 -9.26 15.11
CA LYS A 231 16.97 -8.62 16.43
C LYS A 231 18.36 -8.21 16.92
N PRO A 232 18.91 -7.09 16.44
CA PRO A 232 20.22 -6.63 16.92
C PRO A 232 20.17 -6.34 18.42
N GLY A 233 21.12 -6.92 19.19
CA GLY A 233 21.10 -6.82 20.64
C GLY A 233 19.86 -7.39 21.31
N ASN A 234 19.20 -8.37 20.69
CA ASN A 234 17.96 -9.01 21.14
C ASN A 234 16.77 -8.05 21.30
N LYS A 235 16.73 -6.97 20.48
CA LYS A 235 15.64 -5.99 20.46
C LYS A 235 15.00 -5.95 19.10
N TRP A 236 13.67 -5.81 19.06
CA TRP A 236 12.95 -5.48 17.84
C TRP A 236 13.27 -4.04 17.44
N VAL A 237 13.50 -3.82 16.15
CA VAL A 237 13.85 -2.51 15.57
C VAL A 237 12.91 -2.13 14.43
N ALA A 238 11.87 -2.93 14.20
CA ALA A 238 10.80 -2.69 13.23
C ALA A 238 9.50 -3.32 13.72
N ASN A 239 8.37 -2.78 13.30
CA ASN A 239 7.04 -3.36 13.55
C ASN A 239 6.72 -4.39 12.46
N ILE A 240 6.88 -5.66 12.77
CA ILE A 240 6.56 -6.81 11.90
C ILE A 240 5.77 -7.85 12.67
N TYR A 241 5.22 -8.85 12.00
CA TYR A 241 4.46 -9.91 12.65
C TYR A 241 5.38 -10.91 13.38
N GLN A 242 5.10 -11.20 14.64
CA GLN A 242 5.84 -12.18 15.44
C GLN A 242 4.94 -13.35 15.83
N GLY A 243 5.45 -14.57 15.69
CA GLY A 243 4.73 -15.79 15.99
C GLY A 243 4.13 -16.44 14.74
N SER A 244 3.00 -17.13 14.86
CA SER A 244 2.40 -17.91 13.78
C SER A 244 1.39 -17.06 13.01
N PHE A 245 1.67 -16.76 11.74
CA PHE A 245 0.73 -16.04 10.89
C PHE A 245 -0.35 -17.00 10.34
N PRO A 246 -1.63 -16.62 10.28
CA PRO A 246 -2.25 -15.33 10.66
C PRO A 246 -2.95 -15.35 12.03
N ASP A 247 -2.82 -16.43 12.81
CA ASP A 247 -3.63 -16.68 13.99
C ASP A 247 -3.03 -16.13 15.30
N LYS A 248 -1.70 -16.07 15.41
CA LYS A 248 -1.07 -15.73 16.68
C LYS A 248 0.08 -14.73 16.51
N ASN A 249 -0.19 -13.45 16.75
CA ASN A 249 0.85 -12.44 16.92
C ASN A 249 1.27 -12.38 18.40
N THR A 250 2.53 -12.66 18.72
CA THR A 250 3.07 -12.62 20.10
C THR A 250 3.34 -11.20 20.58
N ARG A 251 3.36 -10.21 19.69
CA ARG A 251 3.53 -8.77 20.00
C ARG A 251 4.82 -8.47 20.76
N GLU A 252 5.89 -9.17 20.46
CA GLU A 252 7.19 -8.97 21.13
C GLU A 252 7.80 -7.60 20.83
N ASP A 253 7.42 -6.97 19.71
CA ASP A 253 7.75 -5.60 19.33
C ASP A 253 6.92 -4.54 20.06
N GLY A 254 5.85 -4.94 20.77
CA GLY A 254 4.94 -4.10 21.51
C GLY A 254 3.61 -3.80 20.80
N PHE A 255 3.43 -4.23 19.53
CA PHE A 255 2.28 -3.83 18.72
C PHE A 255 1.53 -5.04 18.14
N ALA A 256 0.22 -4.89 17.95
CA ALA A 256 -0.63 -5.90 17.32
C ALA A 256 -1.01 -5.52 15.87
N SER A 257 -0.87 -4.26 15.54
CA SER A 257 -1.18 -3.63 14.26
C SER A 257 -0.16 -2.51 14.00
N ALA A 258 -0.47 -1.56 13.12
CA ALA A 258 0.40 -0.41 12.92
C ALA A 258 0.75 0.26 14.27
N ALA A 259 2.00 0.69 14.40
CA ALA A 259 2.52 1.46 15.53
C ALA A 259 2.43 2.97 15.24
N PRO A 260 2.47 3.84 16.27
CA PRO A 260 2.75 5.26 16.06
C PRO A 260 4.05 5.42 15.29
N VAL A 261 4.11 6.35 14.35
CA VAL A 261 5.36 6.64 13.64
C VAL A 261 6.49 6.98 14.62
N LYS A 262 7.73 6.67 14.25
CA LYS A 262 8.92 6.87 15.10
C LYS A 262 8.94 6.01 16.38
N SER A 263 8.20 4.90 16.40
CA SER A 263 8.27 3.95 17.53
C SER A 263 9.56 3.15 17.58
N PHE A 264 10.28 3.07 16.47
CA PHE A 264 11.56 2.36 16.32
C PHE A 264 12.69 3.31 15.93
N PRO A 265 13.96 2.89 16.05
CA PRO A 265 15.10 3.75 15.71
C PRO A 265 15.12 4.15 14.24
N ALA A 266 15.51 5.41 13.98
CA ALA A 266 15.74 5.87 12.63
C ALA A 266 16.98 5.21 11.99
N ASN A 267 16.99 5.10 10.67
CA ASN A 267 18.18 4.75 9.92
C ASN A 267 19.23 5.90 9.94
N PRO A 268 20.45 5.71 9.42
CA PRO A 268 21.48 6.75 9.45
C PRO A 268 21.15 8.06 8.72
N TYR A 269 20.18 8.04 7.82
CA TYR A 269 19.67 9.25 7.19
C TYR A 269 18.60 9.98 8.02
N GLY A 270 18.20 9.42 9.17
CA GLY A 270 17.16 10.00 10.03
C GLY A 270 15.74 9.63 9.64
N LEU A 271 15.57 8.58 8.82
CA LEU A 271 14.27 8.09 8.39
C LEU A 271 13.80 6.96 9.30
N TYR A 272 12.53 7.00 9.67
CA TYR A 272 11.88 6.03 10.55
C TYR A 272 10.99 5.09 9.75
N ASP A 273 10.77 3.91 10.30
CA ASP A 273 9.76 2.94 9.85
C ASP A 273 9.90 2.57 8.35
N MET A 274 11.16 2.53 7.83
CA MET A 274 11.44 2.12 6.45
C MET A 274 11.22 0.61 6.23
N ASP A 275 11.12 -0.17 7.31
CA ASP A 275 10.81 -1.59 7.30
C ASP A 275 9.66 -1.87 8.25
N GLY A 276 8.70 -2.66 7.83
CA GLY A 276 7.51 -2.99 8.63
C GLY A 276 6.51 -1.85 8.70
N ASN A 277 5.82 -1.74 9.80
CA ASN A 277 4.72 -0.82 10.08
C ASN A 277 3.63 -0.87 9.00
N VAL A 278 3.69 -0.05 7.94
CA VAL A 278 2.77 -0.16 6.81
C VAL A 278 3.52 -0.18 5.47
N TRP A 279 2.97 -0.89 4.49
CA TRP A 279 3.42 -0.78 3.11
C TRP A 279 3.33 0.66 2.63
N GLU A 280 4.25 1.07 1.77
CA GLU A 280 4.31 2.42 1.24
C GLU A 280 4.25 2.45 -0.28
N TRP A 281 3.34 3.27 -0.82
CA TRP A 281 3.22 3.51 -2.24
C TRP A 281 4.44 4.22 -2.82
N CYS A 282 4.97 3.68 -3.93
CA CYS A 282 5.92 4.35 -4.79
C CYS A 282 5.26 4.83 -6.09
N GLN A 283 5.87 5.83 -6.73
CA GLN A 283 5.39 6.40 -7.99
C GLN A 283 5.37 5.38 -9.14
N ASP A 284 6.30 4.42 -9.12
CA ASP A 284 6.58 3.51 -10.22
C ASP A 284 5.42 2.55 -10.47
N LEU A 285 5.07 2.37 -11.75
CA LEU A 285 4.27 1.24 -12.19
C LEU A 285 5.02 -0.07 -11.94
N TYR A 286 4.30 -1.13 -11.62
CA TYR A 286 4.93 -2.42 -11.36
C TYR A 286 5.13 -3.25 -12.61
N ARG A 287 6.37 -3.72 -12.82
CA ARG A 287 6.73 -4.79 -13.75
C ARG A 287 7.81 -5.68 -13.12
N PRO A 288 7.68 -7.02 -13.17
CA PRO A 288 8.69 -7.92 -12.58
C PRO A 288 10.01 -7.94 -13.35
N ASP A 289 10.01 -7.53 -14.64
CA ASP A 289 11.19 -7.48 -15.50
C ASP A 289 11.86 -6.11 -15.62
N TYR A 290 11.38 -5.11 -14.85
CA TYR A 290 11.83 -3.72 -15.02
C TYR A 290 13.32 -3.54 -14.72
N TYR A 291 13.87 -4.20 -13.72
CA TYR A 291 15.28 -4.03 -13.32
C TYR A 291 16.27 -4.44 -14.41
N GLN A 292 15.86 -5.31 -15.34
CA GLN A 292 16.67 -5.67 -16.51
C GLN A 292 16.85 -4.53 -17.51
N LYS A 293 16.02 -3.49 -17.43
CA LYS A 293 15.92 -2.37 -18.39
C LYS A 293 15.97 -1.01 -17.71
N SER A 294 16.09 -0.98 -16.38
CA SER A 294 16.09 0.26 -15.59
C SER A 294 17.23 1.18 -16.06
N PRO A 295 16.95 2.47 -16.30
CA PRO A 295 18.01 3.46 -16.52
C PRO A 295 18.91 3.57 -15.27
N ALA A 296 20.21 3.73 -15.49
CA ALA A 296 21.19 3.81 -14.42
C ALA A 296 21.11 5.15 -13.64
N LYS A 297 20.43 6.18 -14.16
CA LYS A 297 20.30 7.47 -13.50
C LYS A 297 18.84 7.88 -13.35
N ASN A 298 18.44 8.19 -12.10
CA ASN A 298 17.11 8.68 -11.74
C ASN A 298 15.96 7.90 -12.41
N PRO A 299 15.90 6.56 -12.29
CA PRO A 299 14.84 5.77 -12.92
C PRO A 299 13.46 6.21 -12.40
N GLN A 300 12.49 6.29 -13.31
CA GLN A 300 11.12 6.76 -13.03
C GLN A 300 10.08 5.63 -13.12
N GLY A 301 10.54 4.37 -13.13
CA GLY A 301 9.69 3.23 -13.35
C GLY A 301 9.41 2.94 -14.85
N PRO A 302 8.75 1.82 -15.14
CA PRO A 302 8.37 1.45 -16.50
C PRO A 302 7.22 2.31 -17.02
N GLY A 303 7.07 2.37 -18.35
CA GLY A 303 5.99 3.13 -18.99
C GLY A 303 4.62 2.46 -18.95
N ASP A 304 4.55 1.19 -18.55
CA ASP A 304 3.33 0.40 -18.42
C ASP A 304 3.41 -0.53 -17.22
N SER A 305 2.27 -0.99 -16.74
CA SER A 305 2.15 -1.97 -15.67
C SER A 305 1.92 -3.36 -16.25
N TYR A 306 2.61 -4.36 -15.73
CA TYR A 306 2.33 -5.76 -16.01
C TYR A 306 2.58 -6.64 -14.79
N ASP A 307 1.57 -7.41 -14.43
CA ASP A 307 1.66 -8.47 -13.45
C ASP A 307 1.17 -9.79 -14.08
N PRO A 308 2.03 -10.83 -14.22
CA PRO A 308 1.60 -12.08 -14.82
C PRO A 308 0.48 -12.79 -14.06
N ASP A 309 0.32 -12.51 -12.76
CA ASP A 309 -0.75 -13.07 -11.95
C ASP A 309 -2.09 -12.35 -12.17
N GLU A 310 -2.06 -11.05 -12.55
CA GLU A 310 -3.23 -10.21 -12.80
C GLU A 310 -2.96 -9.27 -13.99
N PRO A 311 -2.91 -9.79 -15.22
CA PRO A 311 -2.42 -9.06 -16.39
C PRO A 311 -3.28 -7.87 -16.82
N ASN A 312 -4.52 -7.80 -16.33
CA ASN A 312 -5.46 -6.72 -16.63
C ASN A 312 -5.50 -5.64 -15.53
N ALA A 313 -4.82 -5.83 -14.40
CA ALA A 313 -4.78 -4.87 -13.31
C ALA A 313 -3.59 -3.92 -13.46
N VAL A 314 -3.84 -2.61 -13.37
CA VAL A 314 -2.77 -1.61 -13.27
C VAL A 314 -2.28 -1.61 -11.83
N LYS A 315 -0.98 -1.85 -11.65
CA LYS A 315 -0.35 -1.88 -10.31
C LYS A 315 0.81 -0.91 -10.22
N HIS A 316 0.94 -0.33 -9.03
CA HIS A 316 2.12 0.41 -8.61
C HIS A 316 2.94 -0.40 -7.61
N VAL A 317 4.22 -0.03 -7.51
CA VAL A 317 5.15 -0.61 -6.55
C VAL A 317 4.76 -0.18 -5.14
N GLN A 318 4.91 -1.12 -4.20
CA GLN A 318 4.85 -0.90 -2.76
C GLN A 318 6.16 -1.36 -2.12
N ARG A 319 6.60 -0.68 -1.06
CA ARG A 319 7.88 -0.97 -0.41
C ARG A 319 7.73 -1.08 1.11
N GLY A 320 8.73 -1.68 1.76
CA GLY A 320 8.91 -1.70 3.21
C GLY A 320 8.29 -2.89 3.94
N GLY A 321 7.32 -3.56 3.37
CA GLY A 321 6.53 -4.55 4.12
C GLY A 321 5.57 -3.88 5.11
N SER A 322 5.06 -4.63 6.07
CA SER A 322 4.15 -4.10 7.08
C SER A 322 4.16 -4.93 8.37
N PHE A 323 3.40 -4.50 9.36
CA PHE A 323 3.16 -5.25 10.60
C PHE A 323 2.57 -6.66 10.40
N LEU A 324 2.15 -7.00 9.17
CA LEU A 324 1.65 -8.32 8.79
C LEU A 324 2.73 -9.21 8.16
N CYS A 325 3.93 -8.68 7.92
CA CYS A 325 5.01 -9.45 7.32
C CYS A 325 5.77 -10.26 8.38
N SER A 326 6.00 -11.53 8.08
CA SER A 326 6.72 -12.48 8.94
C SER A 326 7.60 -13.39 8.09
N ASP A 327 8.51 -14.11 8.72
CA ASP A 327 9.33 -15.13 8.04
C ASP A 327 8.49 -16.27 7.45
N ASP A 328 7.30 -16.54 8.00
CA ASP A 328 6.42 -17.63 7.56
C ASP A 328 5.56 -17.28 6.35
N TYR A 329 5.24 -15.99 6.16
CA TYR A 329 4.23 -15.58 5.19
C TYR A 329 4.72 -14.53 4.20
N CYS A 330 5.09 -13.35 4.68
CA CYS A 330 5.50 -12.23 3.86
C CYS A 330 6.88 -11.75 4.32
N ILE A 331 7.95 -12.22 3.70
CA ILE A 331 9.32 -11.79 4.05
C ILE A 331 9.73 -10.47 3.40
N ARG A 332 8.77 -9.72 2.87
CA ARG A 332 9.01 -8.51 2.06
C ARG A 332 9.35 -7.26 2.88
N TYR A 333 9.61 -7.40 4.19
CA TYR A 333 10.32 -6.41 5.00
C TYR A 333 11.84 -6.50 4.89
N LYS A 334 12.37 -7.50 4.14
CA LYS A 334 13.80 -7.59 3.84
C LYS A 334 14.22 -6.58 2.77
N ALA A 335 15.46 -6.13 2.87
CA ALA A 335 16.03 -5.15 1.95
C ALA A 335 15.98 -5.60 0.48
N GLY A 336 15.72 -4.66 -0.42
CA GLY A 336 15.62 -4.90 -1.86
C GLY A 336 14.32 -5.58 -2.30
N SER A 337 13.44 -5.99 -1.37
CA SER A 337 12.16 -6.62 -1.71
C SER A 337 11.16 -5.60 -2.27
N ARG A 338 10.27 -6.08 -3.14
CA ARG A 338 9.23 -5.29 -3.79
C ARG A 338 7.85 -5.86 -3.47
N GLY A 339 6.89 -5.00 -3.26
CA GLY A 339 5.47 -5.31 -3.26
C GLY A 339 4.79 -4.70 -4.48
N LYS A 340 3.52 -5.03 -4.66
CA LYS A 340 2.67 -4.52 -5.74
C LYS A 340 1.23 -4.37 -5.26
N GLY A 341 0.56 -3.30 -5.67
CA GLY A 341 -0.83 -3.05 -5.34
C GLY A 341 -1.62 -2.48 -6.49
N GLU A 342 -2.88 -2.86 -6.58
CA GLU A 342 -3.84 -2.31 -7.54
C GLU A 342 -4.19 -0.87 -7.11
N VAL A 343 -4.27 0.04 -8.09
CA VAL A 343 -4.29 1.51 -7.88
C VAL A 343 -5.52 2.04 -7.15
N THR A 344 -6.63 1.31 -7.18
CA THR A 344 -7.90 1.72 -6.56
C THR A 344 -8.21 0.98 -5.26
N SER A 345 -7.26 0.19 -4.78
CA SER A 345 -7.42 -0.61 -3.56
C SER A 345 -6.59 -0.06 -2.41
N GLY A 346 -7.17 -0.06 -1.22
CA GLY A 346 -6.49 0.21 0.04
C GLY A 346 -6.67 -0.94 1.01
N SER A 347 -5.85 -0.97 2.06
CA SER A 347 -5.94 -1.96 3.14
C SER A 347 -5.47 -1.37 4.47
N ASN A 348 -5.77 -2.06 5.57
CA ASN A 348 -5.39 -1.59 6.90
C ASN A 348 -3.89 -1.71 7.23
N ASN A 349 -3.05 -2.08 6.25
CA ASN A 349 -1.60 -2.15 6.38
C ASN A 349 -0.86 -1.40 5.24
N LEU A 350 -1.53 -0.45 4.58
CA LEU A 350 -1.02 0.27 3.42
C LEU A 350 -1.20 1.77 3.57
N GLY A 351 -0.11 2.48 3.55
CA GLY A 351 0.02 3.94 3.62
C GLY A 351 1.03 4.47 2.61
N PHE A 352 1.73 5.54 2.94
CA PHE A 352 2.73 6.18 2.07
C PHE A 352 3.54 7.24 2.80
N ARG A 353 4.69 7.62 2.23
CA ARG A 353 5.43 8.86 2.52
C ARG A 353 5.70 9.63 1.25
N CYS A 354 6.10 10.89 1.37
CA CYS A 354 6.36 11.74 0.22
C CYS A 354 7.83 12.15 0.11
N VAL A 355 8.19 12.56 -1.10
CA VAL A 355 9.47 13.17 -1.43
C VAL A 355 9.27 14.51 -2.12
N LYS A 356 10.35 15.28 -2.21
CA LYS A 356 10.37 16.57 -2.85
C LYS A 356 11.74 16.89 -3.41
N GLU A 357 11.76 17.51 -4.56
CA GLU A 357 12.99 18.01 -5.17
C GLU A 357 13.45 19.30 -4.50
N ARG A 358 14.76 19.52 -4.51
CA ARG A 358 15.33 20.80 -4.13
C ARG A 358 15.07 21.80 -5.25
N LYS A 359 14.41 22.90 -4.96
CA LYS A 359 14.24 24.02 -5.91
C LYS A 359 15.51 24.78 -6.10
#